data_cda77a06b6ce8e2913eca09c75c4b8c9
#
_entry.id   cda77a06b6ce8e2913eca09c75c4b8c9
#
_cell.length_a   1.000
_cell.length_b   1.000
_cell.length_c   1.000
_cell.angle_alpha   90.00
_cell.angle_beta   90.00
_cell.angle_gamma   90.00
#
_symmetry.space_group_name_H-M   'P 1'
#
loop_
_entity.id
_entity.type
_entity.pdbx_description
1 polymer ?
#
loop_
_entity_poly.entity_id
_entity_poly.type
_entity_poly.pdbx_seq_one_letter_code
_entity_poly.pdbx_strand_id
1 'polypeptide(L)'
;MAAQHIAIVGAGMAGITAARTLAQAGHQVMVFDKSSGAGGRMATRRSPFGGFDHGAQYFTVRDPRMALALQTVPDSLTHCRPWSANAVRVLDPSGRLVEAARPGPEAHWVGVPGMSALVKHWAQPLADAGQLQLGHTVQSLQADPRKASRWSVHGVDADGHAWQQGGFDSVLLAMPAAQCAQLLQASPGRGAASGLIAPTLTVKTAPCWTLMLAWG
;
A
#
# COMPACT_ATOMS: atom_id res chain seq x y z
N MET A 1 23.69 -12.98 -2.95
CA MET A 1 22.65 -13.29 -3.96
C MET A 1 22.81 -12.32 -5.11
N ALA A 2 22.55 -12.72 -6.36
CA ALA A 2 22.59 -11.79 -7.49
C ALA A 2 21.46 -10.73 -7.34
N ALA A 3 21.74 -9.49 -7.78
CA ALA A 3 20.74 -8.44 -7.84
C ALA A 3 19.61 -8.86 -8.79
N GLN A 4 18.36 -8.68 -8.35
CA GLN A 4 17.17 -8.95 -9.15
C GLN A 4 16.47 -7.66 -9.53
N HIS A 5 15.74 -7.67 -10.64
CA HIS A 5 14.83 -6.60 -11.04
C HIS A 5 13.40 -7.00 -10.68
N ILE A 6 12.75 -6.26 -9.78
CA ILE A 6 11.49 -6.66 -9.14
C ILE A 6 10.42 -5.60 -9.39
N ALA A 7 9.30 -6.02 -9.99
CA ALA A 7 8.11 -5.19 -10.06
C ALA A 7 7.28 -5.33 -8.78
N ILE A 8 6.76 -4.22 -8.28
CA ILE A 8 5.87 -4.20 -7.11
C ILE A 8 4.57 -3.50 -7.52
N VAL A 9 3.45 -4.18 -7.37
CA VAL A 9 2.13 -3.63 -7.72
C VAL A 9 1.41 -3.23 -6.43
N GLY A 10 1.26 -1.92 -6.26
CA GLY A 10 0.66 -1.28 -5.09
C GLY A 10 1.65 -0.44 -4.29
N ALA A 11 1.39 0.87 -4.17
CA ALA A 11 2.16 1.85 -3.39
C ALA A 11 1.52 2.17 -2.04
N GLY A 12 0.88 1.19 -1.41
CA GLY A 12 0.48 1.26 0.00
C GLY A 12 1.66 0.99 0.93
N MET A 13 1.42 1.02 2.24
CA MET A 13 2.46 0.76 3.27
C MET A 13 3.25 -0.52 2.98
N ALA A 14 2.58 -1.62 2.66
CA ALA A 14 3.24 -2.90 2.39
C ALA A 14 4.16 -2.85 1.16
N GLY A 15 3.68 -2.28 0.04
CA GLY A 15 4.47 -2.19 -1.20
C GLY A 15 5.67 -1.25 -1.06
N ILE A 16 5.48 -0.09 -0.44
CA ILE A 16 6.57 0.87 -0.21
C ILE A 16 7.60 0.30 0.77
N THR A 17 7.18 -0.36 1.85
CA THR A 17 8.12 -1.02 2.78
C THR A 17 8.92 -2.12 2.06
N ALA A 18 8.25 -2.96 1.28
CA ALA A 18 8.91 -4.01 0.50
C ALA A 18 9.91 -3.41 -0.52
N ALA A 19 9.51 -2.37 -1.26
CA ALA A 19 10.38 -1.69 -2.22
C ALA A 19 11.65 -1.15 -1.56
N ARG A 20 11.51 -0.45 -0.44
CA ARG A 20 12.65 0.08 0.33
C ARG A 20 13.58 -1.04 0.81
N THR A 21 13.02 -2.09 1.40
CA THR A 21 13.79 -3.21 1.93
C THR A 21 14.56 -3.92 0.81
N LEU A 22 13.93 -4.15 -0.32
CA LEU A 22 14.55 -4.79 -1.48
C LEU A 22 15.62 -3.90 -2.12
N ALA A 23 15.36 -2.59 -2.24
CA ALA A 23 16.36 -1.64 -2.74
C ALA A 23 17.59 -1.57 -1.82
N GLN A 24 17.39 -1.54 -0.50
CA GLN A 24 18.48 -1.59 0.48
C GLN A 24 19.28 -2.89 0.44
N ALA A 25 18.63 -4.00 0.04
CA ALA A 25 19.30 -5.28 -0.18
C ALA A 25 20.03 -5.38 -1.53
N GLY A 26 20.06 -4.29 -2.33
CA GLY A 26 20.78 -4.22 -3.59
C GLY A 26 19.99 -4.71 -4.81
N HIS A 27 18.67 -4.89 -4.68
CA HIS A 27 17.79 -5.21 -5.80
C HIS A 27 17.35 -3.94 -6.54
N GLN A 28 17.09 -4.06 -7.85
CA GLN A 28 16.41 -3.03 -8.62
C GLN A 28 14.91 -3.20 -8.44
N VAL A 29 14.19 -2.14 -8.08
CA VAL A 29 12.75 -2.18 -7.86
C VAL A 29 12.04 -1.17 -8.76
N MET A 30 10.82 -1.51 -9.17
CA MET A 30 9.89 -0.60 -9.83
C MET A 30 8.51 -0.79 -9.21
N VAL A 31 7.95 0.27 -8.67
CA VAL A 31 6.62 0.26 -8.02
C VAL A 31 5.60 0.89 -8.97
N PHE A 32 4.46 0.22 -9.14
CA PHE A 32 3.32 0.72 -9.92
C PHE A 32 2.10 0.86 -9.02
N ASP A 33 1.40 1.98 -9.10
CA ASP A 33 0.12 2.17 -8.43
C ASP A 33 -0.85 2.95 -9.30
N LYS A 34 -2.12 2.54 -9.29
CA LYS A 34 -3.19 3.20 -10.03
C LYS A 34 -3.55 4.59 -9.51
N SER A 35 -3.23 4.86 -8.25
CA SER A 35 -3.55 6.13 -7.58
C SER A 35 -2.53 7.20 -7.96
N SER A 36 -2.94 8.46 -7.88
CA SER A 36 -2.06 9.62 -8.08
C SER A 36 -1.11 9.89 -6.91
N GLY A 37 -1.14 9.08 -5.85
CA GLY A 37 -0.28 9.23 -4.68
C GLY A 37 -0.10 7.93 -3.92
N ALA A 38 1.06 7.78 -3.29
CA ALA A 38 1.33 6.68 -2.36
C ALA A 38 0.47 6.80 -1.10
N GLY A 39 0.06 5.65 -0.53
CA GLY A 39 -0.74 5.61 0.70
C GLY A 39 -1.64 4.37 0.81
N GLY A 40 -2.27 3.95 -0.29
CA GLY A 40 -3.19 2.82 -0.28
C GLY A 40 -4.32 3.02 0.74
N ARG A 41 -4.52 2.07 1.66
CA ARG A 41 -5.52 2.17 2.74
C ARG A 41 -5.20 3.22 3.81
N MET A 42 -4.02 3.79 3.81
CA MET A 42 -3.64 4.97 4.61
C MET A 42 -3.80 6.28 3.81
N ALA A 43 -4.58 6.30 2.73
CA ALA A 43 -4.77 7.48 1.91
C ALA A 43 -5.56 8.57 2.66
N THR A 44 -5.10 9.82 2.50
CA THR A 44 -5.77 11.03 2.98
C THR A 44 -6.43 11.71 1.79
N ARG A 45 -7.75 11.91 1.83
CA ARG A 45 -8.50 12.65 0.82
C ARG A 45 -8.40 14.15 1.10
N ARG A 46 -7.99 14.92 0.10
CA ARG A 46 -7.99 16.39 0.18
C ARG A 46 -9.35 16.96 -0.21
N SER A 47 -9.77 18.00 0.47
CA SER A 47 -10.96 18.77 0.17
C SER A 47 -10.71 20.26 0.45
N PRO A 48 -11.63 21.16 0.04
CA PRO A 48 -11.56 22.58 0.42
C PRO A 48 -11.59 22.81 1.93
N PHE A 49 -12.10 21.85 2.71
CA PHE A 49 -12.19 21.92 4.17
C PHE A 49 -10.97 21.30 4.88
N GLY A 50 -9.98 20.80 4.16
CA GLY A 50 -8.81 20.13 4.70
C GLY A 50 -8.67 18.69 4.28
N GLY A 51 -7.86 17.92 5.01
CA GLY A 51 -7.60 16.50 4.76
C GLY A 51 -8.50 15.59 5.59
N PHE A 52 -9.01 14.51 4.97
CA PHE A 52 -9.78 13.48 5.66
C PHE A 52 -9.09 12.12 5.51
N ASP A 53 -8.78 11.47 6.62
CA ASP A 53 -8.27 10.11 6.65
C ASP A 53 -9.45 9.13 6.58
N HIS A 54 -9.89 8.83 5.35
CA HIS A 54 -11.09 8.05 5.07
C HIS A 54 -10.85 6.52 5.02
N GLY A 55 -9.59 6.11 5.07
CA GLY A 55 -9.19 4.72 5.22
C GLY A 55 -8.84 4.39 6.66
N ALA A 56 -7.57 4.06 6.93
CA ALA A 56 -7.09 3.89 8.29
C ALA A 56 -7.05 5.25 9.00
N GLN A 57 -7.67 5.34 10.16
CA GLN A 57 -7.70 6.54 10.99
C GLN A 57 -6.53 6.58 11.98
N TYR A 58 -5.96 5.43 12.29
CA TYR A 58 -4.78 5.24 13.11
C TYR A 58 -4.10 3.92 12.74
N PHE A 59 -2.91 3.70 13.25
CA PHE A 59 -2.22 2.41 13.22
C PHE A 59 -1.60 2.10 14.58
N THR A 60 -1.27 0.84 14.80
CA THR A 60 -0.60 0.37 16.02
C THR A 60 0.78 -0.18 15.67
N VAL A 61 1.73 -0.05 16.60
CA VAL A 61 3.12 -0.46 16.41
C VAL A 61 3.37 -1.70 17.28
N ARG A 62 2.79 -2.85 16.87
CA ARG A 62 2.93 -4.13 17.58
C ARG A 62 4.20 -4.88 17.23
N ASP A 63 4.55 -4.82 15.95
CA ASP A 63 5.74 -5.51 15.44
C ASP A 63 6.99 -4.67 15.75
N PRO A 64 8.01 -5.24 16.41
CA PRO A 64 9.24 -4.52 16.74
C PRO A 64 9.99 -4.03 15.50
N ARG A 65 9.82 -4.68 14.34
CA ARG A 65 10.39 -4.21 13.07
C ARG A 65 9.76 -2.90 12.61
N MET A 66 8.47 -2.69 12.87
CA MET A 66 7.81 -1.42 12.59
C MET A 66 8.33 -0.32 13.52
N ALA A 67 8.50 -0.61 14.82
CA ALA A 67 9.09 0.31 15.78
C ALA A 67 10.51 0.71 15.34
N LEU A 68 11.32 -0.26 14.95
CA LEU A 68 12.67 -0.04 14.45
C LEU A 68 12.66 0.82 13.18
N ALA A 69 11.77 0.55 12.23
CA ALA A 69 11.65 1.34 11.00
C ALA A 69 11.29 2.80 11.29
N LEU A 70 10.36 3.06 12.21
CA LEU A 70 10.01 4.44 12.61
C LEU A 70 11.18 5.19 13.24
N GLN A 71 12.10 4.49 13.93
CA GLN A 71 13.28 5.07 14.57
C GLN A 71 14.46 5.26 13.61
N THR A 72 14.62 4.33 12.66
CA THR A 72 15.83 4.27 11.82
C THR A 72 15.64 4.93 10.45
N VAL A 73 14.41 5.01 9.93
CA VAL A 73 14.14 5.76 8.70
C VAL A 73 14.11 7.24 9.06
N PRO A 74 15.03 8.07 8.52
CA PRO A 74 15.12 9.49 8.85
C PRO A 74 13.76 10.19 8.76
N ASP A 75 13.49 11.11 9.64
CA ASP A 75 12.29 11.96 9.68
C ASP A 75 10.93 11.24 9.77
N SER A 76 10.91 9.91 9.98
CA SER A 76 9.63 9.17 10.11
C SER A 76 8.75 9.73 11.23
N LEU A 77 9.35 10.10 12.36
CA LEU A 77 8.63 10.63 13.53
C LEU A 77 8.14 12.08 13.34
N THR A 78 8.55 12.78 12.29
CA THR A 78 7.95 14.07 11.90
C THR A 78 6.66 13.85 11.09
N HIS A 79 6.49 12.67 10.50
CA HIS A 79 5.35 12.29 9.67
C HIS A 79 4.34 11.39 10.39
N CYS A 80 4.60 11.02 11.65
CA CYS A 80 3.63 10.32 12.49
C CYS A 80 3.92 10.58 13.98
N ARG A 81 2.87 10.45 14.79
CA ARG A 81 2.96 10.64 16.25
C ARG A 81 1.92 9.80 16.98
N PRO A 82 2.11 9.52 18.28
CA PRO A 82 1.05 8.96 19.09
C PRO A 82 -0.20 9.85 19.05
N TRP A 83 -1.35 9.24 18.92
CA TRP A 83 -2.63 9.94 18.91
C TRP A 83 -3.01 10.33 20.34
N SER A 84 -3.26 11.62 20.55
CA SER A 84 -3.61 12.19 21.85
C SER A 84 -5.12 12.12 22.17
N ALA A 85 -5.87 11.17 21.59
CA ALA A 85 -7.28 11.01 21.87
C ALA A 85 -7.50 10.65 23.36
N ASN A 86 -8.35 11.45 24.04
CA ASN A 86 -8.67 11.24 25.45
C ASN A 86 -9.60 10.06 25.67
N ALA A 87 -10.38 9.67 24.64
CA ALA A 87 -11.29 8.55 24.67
C ALA A 87 -11.53 7.98 23.26
N VAL A 88 -11.60 6.68 23.16
CA VAL A 88 -12.09 5.96 21.97
C VAL A 88 -13.37 5.25 22.37
N ARG A 89 -14.42 5.39 21.57
CA ARG A 89 -15.72 4.75 21.82
C ARG A 89 -16.04 3.83 20.66
N VAL A 90 -16.49 2.62 20.99
CA VAL A 90 -17.01 1.67 20.02
C VAL A 90 -18.53 1.64 20.14
N LEU A 91 -19.20 1.89 19.04
CA LEU A 91 -20.66 1.87 18.95
C LEU A 91 -21.10 0.62 18.19
N ASP A 92 -22.23 0.02 18.60
CA ASP A 92 -22.91 -1.00 17.82
C ASP A 92 -23.65 -0.39 16.60
N PRO A 93 -24.21 -1.21 15.70
CA PRO A 93 -24.98 -0.71 14.56
C PRO A 93 -26.20 0.13 14.94
N SER A 94 -26.69 0.06 16.18
CA SER A 94 -27.80 0.88 16.70
C SER A 94 -27.31 2.20 17.33
N GLY A 95 -26.00 2.46 17.33
CA GLY A 95 -25.40 3.65 17.92
C GLY A 95 -25.23 3.60 19.45
N ARG A 96 -25.41 2.43 20.08
CA ARG A 96 -25.19 2.27 21.51
C ARG A 96 -23.71 2.05 21.81
N LEU A 97 -23.24 2.62 22.90
CA LEU A 97 -21.88 2.41 23.38
C LEU A 97 -21.70 0.96 23.83
N VAL A 98 -20.89 0.21 23.10
CA VAL A 98 -20.57 -1.20 23.42
C VAL A 98 -19.36 -1.28 24.32
N GLU A 99 -18.38 -0.41 24.06
CA GLU A 99 -17.14 -0.38 24.82
C GLU A 99 -16.63 1.06 24.91
N ALA A 100 -16.40 1.52 26.14
CA ALA A 100 -15.57 2.67 26.38
C ALA A 100 -14.13 2.16 26.49
N ALA A 101 -13.46 2.02 25.35
CA ALA A 101 -12.05 1.69 25.37
C ALA A 101 -11.32 2.83 26.10
N ARG A 102 -10.87 2.59 27.33
CA ARG A 102 -9.73 3.34 27.86
C ARG A 102 -8.61 3.18 26.86
N PRO A 103 -7.80 4.20 26.60
CA PRO A 103 -6.56 4.01 25.84
C PRO A 103 -5.86 2.79 26.46
N GLY A 104 -5.86 1.67 25.72
CA GLY A 104 -5.14 0.48 26.16
C GLY A 104 -3.66 0.80 26.29
N PRO A 105 -2.81 -0.10 26.82
CA PRO A 105 -1.38 0.10 26.91
C PRO A 105 -0.74 0.29 25.52
N GLU A 106 -1.48 0.00 24.46
CA GLU A 106 -1.03 0.14 23.08
C GLU A 106 -1.33 1.53 22.52
N ALA A 107 -0.27 2.28 22.21
CA ALA A 107 -0.39 3.59 21.61
C ALA A 107 -0.96 3.48 20.19
N HIS A 108 -2.03 4.21 19.92
CA HIS A 108 -2.50 4.49 18.56
C HIS A 108 -1.64 5.58 17.95
N TRP A 109 -1.25 5.40 16.70
CA TRP A 109 -0.42 6.36 15.96
C TRP A 109 -1.20 6.94 14.81
N VAL A 110 -0.98 8.22 14.52
CA VAL A 110 -1.58 8.93 13.39
C VAL A 110 -0.52 9.56 12.52
N GLY A 111 -0.80 9.64 11.21
CA GLY A 111 0.04 10.38 10.26
C GLY A 111 -0.12 11.90 10.44
N VAL A 112 0.91 12.66 10.14
CA VAL A 112 0.95 14.13 10.21
C VAL A 112 1.48 14.68 8.88
N PRO A 113 0.75 15.55 8.17
CA PRO A 113 -0.56 16.14 8.49
C PRO A 113 -1.76 15.21 8.21
N GLY A 114 -1.59 14.00 7.77
CA GLY A 114 -2.61 12.99 7.55
C GLY A 114 -1.98 11.61 7.39
N MET A 115 -2.79 10.55 7.42
CA MET A 115 -2.31 9.16 7.45
C MET A 115 -1.39 8.79 6.29
N SER A 116 -1.58 9.39 5.10
CA SER A 116 -0.71 9.14 3.94
C SER A 116 0.70 9.74 4.08
N ALA A 117 0.94 10.63 5.04
CA ALA A 117 2.22 11.36 5.14
C ALA A 117 3.41 10.43 5.33
N LEU A 118 3.30 9.46 6.26
CA LEU A 118 4.36 8.50 6.51
C LEU A 118 4.70 7.66 5.28
N VAL A 119 3.67 7.14 4.58
CA VAL A 119 3.88 6.32 3.37
C VAL A 119 4.50 7.14 2.25
N LYS A 120 4.06 8.39 2.06
CA LYS A 120 4.63 9.32 1.06
C LYS A 120 6.08 9.64 1.37
N HIS A 121 6.39 9.91 2.62
CA HIS A 121 7.76 10.15 3.06
C HIS A 121 8.65 8.95 2.76
N TRP A 122 8.20 7.75 3.11
CA TRP A 122 8.95 6.53 2.82
C TRP A 122 9.07 6.21 1.33
N ALA A 123 8.13 6.69 0.51
CA ALA A 123 8.15 6.52 -0.95
C ALA A 123 9.06 7.53 -1.66
N GLN A 124 9.38 8.65 -1.02
CA GLN A 124 10.11 9.77 -1.65
C GLN A 124 11.43 9.35 -2.30
N PRO A 125 12.33 8.58 -1.64
CA PRO A 125 13.57 8.14 -2.27
C PRO A 125 13.36 7.28 -3.53
N LEU A 126 12.27 6.50 -3.58
CA LEU A 126 11.90 5.71 -4.76
C LEU A 126 11.39 6.61 -5.89
N ALA A 127 10.64 7.65 -5.55
CA ALA A 127 10.17 8.64 -6.52
C ALA A 127 11.34 9.43 -7.11
N ASP A 128 12.26 9.90 -6.28
CA ASP A 128 13.45 10.65 -6.70
C ASP A 128 14.37 9.82 -7.61
N ALA A 129 14.42 8.51 -7.38
CA ALA A 129 15.15 7.54 -8.20
C ALA A 129 14.40 7.10 -9.47
N GLY A 130 13.19 7.62 -9.74
CA GLY A 130 12.35 7.20 -10.87
C GLY A 130 11.80 5.77 -10.76
N GLN A 131 11.78 5.21 -9.53
CA GLN A 131 11.37 3.84 -9.23
C GLN A 131 9.90 3.72 -8.79
N LEU A 132 9.13 4.81 -8.87
CA LEU A 132 7.73 4.87 -8.48
C LEU A 132 6.89 5.46 -9.61
N GLN A 133 6.00 4.65 -10.17
CA GLN A 133 5.06 5.02 -11.24
C GLN A 133 3.65 5.10 -10.66
N LEU A 134 3.20 6.30 -10.38
CA LEU A 134 1.83 6.60 -9.94
C LEU A 134 0.92 6.85 -11.14
N GLY A 135 -0.40 6.66 -10.97
CA GLY A 135 -1.35 6.74 -12.07
C GLY A 135 -1.24 5.60 -13.09
N HIS A 136 -0.54 4.52 -12.74
CA HIS A 136 -0.31 3.37 -13.61
C HIS A 136 -1.11 2.16 -13.12
N THR A 137 -2.23 1.89 -13.78
CA THR A 137 -3.07 0.72 -13.47
C THR A 137 -2.52 -0.52 -14.16
N VAL A 138 -2.02 -1.46 -13.38
CA VAL A 138 -1.59 -2.77 -13.89
C VAL A 138 -2.83 -3.62 -14.19
N GLN A 139 -2.93 -4.13 -15.41
CA GLN A 139 -4.06 -4.92 -15.88
C GLN A 139 -3.72 -6.39 -16.13
N SER A 140 -2.48 -6.70 -16.48
CA SER A 140 -2.03 -8.09 -16.66
C SER A 140 -0.54 -8.26 -16.46
N LEU A 141 -0.15 -9.50 -16.17
CA LEU A 141 1.22 -9.96 -16.07
C LEU A 141 1.45 -11.03 -17.15
N GLN A 142 2.58 -10.97 -17.82
CA GLN A 142 2.93 -11.95 -18.84
C GLN A 142 4.35 -12.49 -18.59
N ALA A 143 4.52 -13.80 -18.71
CA ALA A 143 5.86 -14.40 -18.77
C ALA A 143 6.52 -13.98 -20.08
N ASP A 144 7.82 -13.65 -20.02
CA ASP A 144 8.59 -13.37 -21.24
C ASP A 144 8.69 -14.64 -22.10
N PRO A 145 8.23 -14.62 -23.36
CA PRO A 145 8.25 -15.80 -24.22
C PRO A 145 9.68 -16.28 -24.56
N ARG A 146 10.66 -15.38 -24.46
CA ARG A 146 12.07 -15.69 -24.74
C ARG A 146 12.84 -16.15 -23.50
N LYS A 147 12.35 -15.78 -22.31
CA LYS A 147 12.98 -16.10 -21.04
C LYS A 147 11.88 -16.32 -19.99
N ALA A 148 11.39 -17.56 -19.89
CA ALA A 148 10.28 -17.94 -19.01
C ALA A 148 10.47 -17.60 -17.52
N SER A 149 11.70 -17.25 -17.12
CA SER A 149 12.02 -16.75 -15.77
C SER A 149 11.83 -15.23 -15.62
N ARG A 150 11.37 -14.51 -16.64
CA ARG A 150 11.13 -13.06 -16.59
C ARG A 150 9.69 -12.71 -16.87
N TRP A 151 9.30 -11.56 -16.31
CA TRP A 151 7.95 -11.05 -16.37
C TRP A 151 7.90 -9.68 -17.04
N SER A 152 6.79 -9.42 -17.70
CA SER A 152 6.37 -8.10 -18.13
C SER A 152 5.05 -7.72 -17.48
N VAL A 153 4.92 -6.45 -17.15
CA VAL A 153 3.75 -5.81 -16.55
C VAL A 153 3.10 -4.95 -17.63
N HIS A 154 1.80 -5.10 -17.81
CA HIS A 154 1.01 -4.38 -18.81
C HIS A 154 -0.13 -3.64 -18.13
N GLY A 155 -0.48 -2.46 -18.64
CA GLY A 155 -1.55 -1.67 -18.07
C GLY A 155 -1.90 -0.42 -18.86
N VAL A 156 -2.60 0.49 -18.19
CA VAL A 156 -2.96 1.82 -18.70
C VAL A 156 -2.51 2.89 -17.72
N ASP A 157 -2.10 4.04 -18.24
CA ASP A 157 -1.80 5.21 -17.43
C ASP A 157 -3.08 5.98 -17.03
N ALA A 158 -2.91 7.12 -16.37
CA ALA A 158 -4.02 7.96 -15.91
C ALA A 158 -4.88 8.54 -17.07
N ASP A 159 -4.29 8.67 -18.27
CA ASP A 159 -4.94 9.19 -19.46
C ASP A 159 -5.55 8.06 -20.31
N GLY A 160 -5.40 6.80 -19.89
CA GLY A 160 -5.92 5.62 -20.58
C GLY A 160 -4.98 5.08 -21.66
N HIS A 161 -3.77 5.61 -21.82
CA HIS A 161 -2.82 5.09 -22.78
C HIS A 161 -2.23 3.77 -22.29
N ALA A 162 -2.16 2.80 -23.20
CA ALA A 162 -1.56 1.51 -22.89
C ALA A 162 -0.04 1.65 -22.70
N TRP A 163 0.49 0.97 -21.68
CA TRP A 163 1.92 0.88 -21.42
C TRP A 163 2.31 -0.56 -21.08
N GLN A 164 3.59 -0.85 -21.26
CA GLN A 164 4.19 -2.12 -20.83
C GLN A 164 5.63 -1.90 -20.35
N GLN A 165 6.04 -2.67 -19.37
CA GLN A 165 7.42 -2.72 -18.93
C GLN A 165 7.81 -4.17 -18.61
N GLY A 166 8.92 -4.62 -19.16
CA GLY A 166 9.40 -5.99 -19.02
C GLY A 166 10.75 -6.10 -18.35
N GLY A 167 11.27 -7.31 -18.30
CA GLY A 167 12.59 -7.60 -17.75
C GLY A 167 12.64 -7.83 -16.25
N PHE A 168 11.49 -8.03 -15.61
CA PHE A 168 11.41 -8.32 -14.18
C PHE A 168 11.69 -9.79 -13.89
N ASP A 169 12.56 -10.06 -12.92
CA ASP A 169 12.83 -11.41 -12.44
C ASP A 169 11.69 -11.90 -11.51
N SER A 170 10.99 -10.98 -10.85
CA SER A 170 9.88 -11.28 -9.95
C SER A 170 8.83 -10.17 -9.95
N VAL A 171 7.58 -10.52 -9.61
CA VAL A 171 6.50 -9.55 -9.41
C VAL A 171 5.91 -9.76 -8.01
N LEU A 172 5.90 -8.70 -7.20
CA LEU A 172 5.29 -8.66 -5.87
C LEU A 172 3.93 -7.96 -5.95
N LEU A 173 2.86 -8.64 -5.55
CA LEU A 173 1.52 -8.07 -5.48
C LEU A 173 1.23 -7.56 -4.07
N ALA A 174 1.26 -6.24 -3.88
CA ALA A 174 1.06 -5.55 -2.60
C ALA A 174 -0.30 -4.81 -2.54
N MET A 175 -1.32 -5.43 -3.11
CA MET A 175 -2.69 -4.90 -3.20
C MET A 175 -3.68 -5.82 -2.46
N PRO A 176 -4.96 -5.41 -2.26
CA PRO A 176 -5.97 -6.26 -1.65
C PRO A 176 -6.15 -7.60 -2.38
N ALA A 177 -6.38 -8.68 -1.63
CA ALA A 177 -6.44 -10.04 -2.16
C ALA A 177 -7.41 -10.22 -3.35
N ALA A 178 -8.58 -9.59 -3.30
CA ALA A 178 -9.54 -9.62 -4.41
C ALA A 178 -8.97 -9.01 -5.70
N GLN A 179 -8.22 -7.91 -5.59
CA GLN A 179 -7.55 -7.27 -6.74
C GLN A 179 -6.39 -8.13 -7.25
N CYS A 180 -5.64 -8.77 -6.33
CA CYS A 180 -4.61 -9.76 -6.73
C CYS A 180 -5.23 -10.91 -7.52
N ALA A 181 -6.34 -11.47 -7.06
CA ALA A 181 -7.05 -12.54 -7.76
C ALA A 181 -7.50 -12.11 -9.15
N GLN A 182 -8.10 -10.93 -9.28
CA GLN A 182 -8.53 -10.37 -10.57
C GLN A 182 -7.34 -10.19 -11.54
N LEU A 183 -6.24 -9.61 -11.06
CA LEU A 183 -5.03 -9.43 -11.87
C LEU A 183 -4.45 -10.77 -12.33
N LEU A 184 -4.33 -11.74 -11.43
CA LEU A 184 -3.85 -13.07 -11.75
C LEU A 184 -4.77 -13.80 -12.75
N GLN A 185 -6.09 -13.64 -12.62
CA GLN A 185 -7.06 -14.22 -13.55
C GLN A 185 -7.00 -13.59 -14.94
N ALA A 186 -6.74 -12.28 -15.03
CA ALA A 186 -6.59 -11.55 -16.28
C ALA A 186 -5.25 -11.80 -16.97
N SER A 187 -4.28 -12.43 -16.28
CA SER A 187 -2.92 -12.62 -16.79
C SER A 187 -2.82 -13.90 -17.62
N PRO A 188 -2.39 -13.85 -18.87
CA PRO A 188 -2.16 -15.05 -19.70
C PRO A 188 -0.93 -15.83 -19.22
N GLY A 189 -0.90 -17.14 -19.47
CA GLY A 189 0.24 -17.98 -19.13
C GLY A 189 0.40 -18.30 -17.64
N ARG A 190 -0.71 -18.52 -16.95
CA ARG A 190 -0.89 -18.69 -15.51
C ARG A 190 -0.03 -19.76 -14.81
N GLY A 191 0.76 -20.57 -15.53
CA GLY A 191 1.39 -21.79 -14.99
C GLY A 191 2.06 -21.60 -13.61
N ALA A 192 2.97 -20.63 -13.49
CA ALA A 192 3.69 -20.38 -12.23
C ALA A 192 2.85 -19.65 -11.16
N ALA A 193 1.83 -18.89 -11.55
CA ALA A 193 1.03 -18.06 -10.64
C ALA A 193 -0.37 -18.63 -10.34
N SER A 194 -0.79 -19.69 -11.02
CA SER A 194 -2.13 -20.30 -10.84
C SER A 194 -2.37 -20.77 -9.41
N GLY A 195 -1.35 -21.26 -8.73
CA GLY A 195 -1.42 -21.68 -7.33
C GLY A 195 -1.71 -20.55 -6.34
N LEU A 196 -1.54 -19.28 -6.74
CA LEU A 196 -1.81 -18.13 -5.88
C LEU A 196 -3.26 -17.64 -5.95
N ILE A 197 -4.02 -18.03 -6.99
CA ILE A 197 -5.41 -17.56 -7.18
C ILE A 197 -6.32 -18.09 -6.07
N ALA A 198 -6.30 -19.39 -5.82
CA ALA A 198 -7.17 -20.00 -4.81
C ALA A 198 -6.95 -19.41 -3.40
N PRO A 199 -5.72 -19.29 -2.87
CA PRO A 199 -5.49 -18.63 -1.58
C PRO A 199 -5.97 -17.18 -1.53
N THR A 200 -5.82 -16.39 -2.60
CA THR A 200 -6.30 -15.00 -2.61
C THR A 200 -7.82 -14.91 -2.57
N LEU A 201 -8.53 -15.85 -3.17
CA LEU A 201 -10.00 -15.89 -3.15
C LEU A 201 -10.58 -16.30 -1.79
N THR A 202 -9.81 -16.96 -0.94
CA THR A 202 -10.25 -17.32 0.42
C THR A 202 -10.22 -16.15 1.40
N VAL A 203 -9.49 -15.08 1.08
CA VAL A 203 -9.37 -13.90 1.94
C VAL A 203 -10.66 -13.09 1.91
N LYS A 204 -11.36 -13.05 3.05
CA LYS A 204 -12.56 -12.23 3.22
C LYS A 204 -12.19 -10.85 3.72
N THR A 205 -12.67 -9.82 3.05
CA THR A 205 -12.53 -8.40 3.46
C THR A 205 -13.92 -7.86 3.72
N ALA A 206 -14.14 -7.32 4.91
CA ALA A 206 -15.38 -6.60 5.22
C ALA A 206 -15.28 -5.14 4.76
N PRO A 207 -16.35 -4.56 4.20
CA PRO A 207 -16.39 -3.13 3.92
C PRO A 207 -16.41 -2.35 5.24
N CYS A 208 -15.76 -1.17 5.22
CA CYS A 208 -15.82 -0.22 6.32
C CYS A 208 -16.31 1.11 5.78
N TRP A 209 -17.44 1.58 6.29
CA TRP A 209 -17.99 2.88 5.95
C TRP A 209 -17.29 3.98 6.75
N THR A 210 -16.95 5.08 6.09
CA THR A 210 -16.36 6.24 6.72
C THR A 210 -17.21 7.47 6.44
N LEU A 211 -17.68 8.14 7.50
CA LEU A 211 -18.36 9.43 7.40
C LEU A 211 -17.32 10.53 7.62
N MET A 212 -17.22 11.43 6.63
CA MET A 212 -16.34 12.61 6.70
C MET A 212 -17.22 13.85 6.96
N LEU A 213 -16.97 14.53 8.07
CA LEU A 213 -17.71 15.72 8.48
C LEU A 213 -16.75 16.90 8.55
N ALA A 214 -17.22 18.07 8.12
CA ALA A 214 -16.56 19.35 8.29
C ALA A 214 -17.57 20.37 8.83
N TRP A 215 -17.11 21.24 9.70
CA TRP A 215 -17.87 22.36 10.24
C TRP A 215 -17.21 23.66 9.79
N GLY A 216 -18.03 24.63 9.42
CA GLY A 216 -17.62 26.01 9.18
C GLY A 216 -17.52 26.81 10.46
#